data_33c0345a1318978969ea3515d95f5862
#
_entry.id   33c0345a1318978969ea3515d95f5862
#
_cell.length_a   1.000
_cell.length_b   1.000
_cell.length_c   1.000
_cell.angle_alpha   90.00
_cell.angle_beta   90.00
_cell.angle_gamma   90.00
#
_symmetry.space_group_name_H-M   'P 1'
#
loop_
_entity.id
_entity.type
_entity.pdbx_description
1 polymer ?
#
loop_
_entity_poly.entity_id
_entity_poly.type
_entity_poly.pdbx_seq_one_letter_code
_entity_poly.pdbx_strand_id
1 'polypeptide(L)'
;GSAPVSGLRSAILTVLLAALAAGLGAWGGATYVLNATKEPSLHEFMHDKLSLSVEQGRQLQAIEREFSITRSAREAELRMANAELAGAINAKHEYSPEVRIAIEHFHDVMGELQKETVVHILQMRAILTPEQAAIFDRRVSEALTEDAK
;
A
#
# COMPACT_ATOMS: atom_id res chain seq x y z
N GLY A 1 52.69 -27.68 7.66
CA GLY A 1 52.13 -26.33 7.51
C GLY A 1 50.63 -26.34 7.42
N SER A 2 49.94 -26.25 8.56
CA SER A 2 48.50 -26.10 8.59
C SER A 2 48.14 -24.64 8.25
N ALA A 3 47.61 -24.40 7.06
CA ALA A 3 47.10 -23.10 6.67
C ALA A 3 45.87 -22.71 7.55
N PRO A 4 45.76 -21.42 7.91
CA PRO A 4 44.70 -20.99 8.83
C PRO A 4 43.36 -20.95 8.13
N VAL A 5 42.60 -22.02 8.25
CA VAL A 5 41.18 -22.10 7.84
C VAL A 5 40.31 -21.10 8.58
N SER A 6 40.79 -20.55 9.71
CA SER A 6 40.10 -19.53 10.50
C SER A 6 40.03 -18.16 9.78
N GLY A 7 41.07 -17.76 9.04
CA GLY A 7 41.07 -16.50 8.30
C GLY A 7 40.08 -16.48 7.13
N LEU A 8 39.98 -17.58 6.40
CA LEU A 8 39.06 -17.69 5.26
C LEU A 8 37.57 -17.69 5.73
N ARG A 9 37.26 -18.39 6.82
CA ARG A 9 35.92 -18.38 7.42
C ARG A 9 35.56 -17.00 7.95
N SER A 10 36.50 -16.29 8.58
CA SER A 10 36.30 -14.93 9.06
C SER A 10 36.06 -13.94 7.90
N ALA A 11 36.84 -14.07 6.82
CA ALA A 11 36.68 -13.24 5.62
C ALA A 11 35.30 -13.48 4.93
N ILE A 12 34.88 -14.74 4.81
CA ILE A 12 33.55 -15.11 4.25
C ILE A 12 32.42 -14.55 5.11
N LEU A 13 32.55 -14.67 6.45
CA LEU A 13 31.56 -14.15 7.37
C LEU A 13 31.45 -12.61 7.28
N THR A 14 32.59 -11.92 7.15
CA THR A 14 32.59 -10.46 6.99
C THR A 14 32.00 -10.02 5.68
N VAL A 15 32.23 -10.73 4.58
CA VAL A 15 31.65 -10.43 3.27
C VAL A 15 30.13 -10.68 3.29
N LEU A 16 29.66 -11.74 3.91
CA LEU A 16 28.23 -12.03 4.04
C LEU A 16 27.51 -10.98 4.90
N LEU A 17 28.13 -10.55 6.02
CA LEU A 17 27.58 -9.48 6.86
C LEU A 17 27.54 -8.14 6.12
N ALA A 18 28.57 -7.82 5.36
CA ALA A 18 28.62 -6.61 4.53
C ALA A 18 27.55 -6.65 3.42
N ALA A 19 27.36 -7.78 2.78
CA ALA A 19 26.31 -7.96 1.76
C ALA A 19 24.89 -7.82 2.34
N LEU A 20 24.65 -8.38 3.54
CA LEU A 20 23.38 -8.23 4.26
C LEU A 20 23.13 -6.77 4.66
N ALA A 21 24.15 -6.10 5.20
CA ALA A 21 24.04 -4.68 5.58
C ALA A 21 23.79 -3.78 4.36
N ALA A 22 24.46 -4.05 3.23
CA ALA A 22 24.24 -3.33 1.97
C ALA A 22 22.82 -3.59 1.41
N GLY A 23 22.34 -4.82 1.48
CA GLY A 23 20.96 -5.19 1.06
C GLY A 23 19.89 -4.49 1.89
N LEU A 24 20.03 -4.48 3.21
CA LEU A 24 19.11 -3.80 4.13
C LEU A 24 19.20 -2.27 3.96
N GLY A 25 20.37 -1.72 3.77
CA GLY A 25 20.59 -0.29 3.52
C GLY A 25 19.98 0.15 2.18
N ALA A 26 20.17 -0.63 1.12
CA ALA A 26 19.57 -0.36 -0.19
C ALA A 26 18.05 -0.46 -0.15
N TRP A 27 17.49 -1.46 0.54
CA TRP A 27 16.04 -1.61 0.70
C TRP A 27 15.44 -0.48 1.56
N GLY A 28 16.06 -0.17 2.70
CA GLY A 28 15.62 0.93 3.56
C GLY A 28 15.76 2.29 2.89
N GLY A 29 16.86 2.52 2.16
CA GLY A 29 17.09 3.73 1.37
C GLY A 29 16.10 3.87 0.22
N ALA A 30 15.83 2.82 -0.54
CA ALA A 30 14.84 2.82 -1.60
C ALA A 30 13.43 3.09 -1.05
N THR A 31 13.05 2.47 0.07
CA THR A 31 11.75 2.72 0.72
C THR A 31 11.64 4.15 1.22
N TYR A 32 12.71 4.72 1.77
CA TYR A 32 12.75 6.12 2.22
C TYR A 32 12.60 7.08 1.03
N VAL A 33 13.36 6.87 -0.04
CA VAL A 33 13.28 7.70 -1.26
C VAL A 33 11.91 7.59 -1.91
N LEU A 34 11.35 6.40 -2.04
CA LEU A 34 10.01 6.19 -2.60
C LEU A 34 8.92 6.86 -1.73
N ASN A 35 9.07 6.86 -0.41
CA ASN A 35 8.14 7.56 0.48
C ASN A 35 8.34 9.08 0.46
N ALA A 36 9.56 9.57 0.31
CA ALA A 36 9.88 10.99 0.22
C ALA A 36 9.47 11.62 -1.12
N THR A 37 9.42 10.82 -2.19
CA THR A 37 8.98 11.24 -3.53
C THR A 37 7.49 10.96 -3.80
N LYS A 38 6.77 10.37 -2.85
CA LYS A 38 5.31 10.23 -2.98
C LYS A 38 4.68 11.61 -3.11
N GLU A 39 3.97 11.81 -4.19
CA GLU A 39 3.07 12.94 -4.31
C GLU A 39 2.08 12.96 -3.14
N PRO A 40 1.63 14.14 -2.70
CA PRO A 40 0.66 14.24 -1.61
C PRO A 40 -0.51 13.28 -1.82
N SER A 41 -0.91 12.57 -0.79
CA SER A 41 -2.11 11.74 -0.86
C SER A 41 -3.30 12.59 -1.28
N LEU A 42 -4.35 11.95 -1.83
CA LEU A 42 -5.56 12.67 -2.23
C LEU A 42 -6.16 13.47 -1.05
N HIS A 43 -6.05 12.94 0.16
CA HIS A 43 -6.42 13.61 1.40
C HIS A 43 -5.63 14.91 1.63
N GLU A 44 -4.31 14.85 1.59
CA GLU A 44 -3.43 16.03 1.73
C GLU A 44 -3.68 17.04 0.62
N PHE A 45 -3.89 16.56 -0.61
CA PHE A 45 -4.22 17.41 -1.74
C PHE A 45 -5.51 18.19 -1.51
N MET A 46 -6.57 17.55 -1.00
CA MET A 46 -7.83 18.24 -0.71
C MET A 46 -7.65 19.32 0.35
N HIS A 47 -6.91 19.05 1.42
CA HIS A 47 -6.66 20.04 2.47
C HIS A 47 -5.78 21.19 2.02
N ASP A 48 -4.73 20.91 1.23
CA ASP A 48 -3.68 21.89 0.91
C ASP A 48 -3.92 22.67 -0.37
N LYS A 49 -4.63 22.10 -1.35
CA LYS A 49 -4.72 22.64 -2.71
C LYS A 49 -6.10 23.15 -3.14
N LEU A 50 -7.16 22.71 -2.47
CA LEU A 50 -8.52 23.06 -2.89
C LEU A 50 -9.13 24.25 -2.15
N SER A 51 -8.46 24.81 -1.15
CA SER A 51 -8.96 25.95 -0.36
C SER A 51 -10.38 25.71 0.15
N LEU A 52 -10.58 24.61 0.86
CA LEU A 52 -11.89 24.21 1.38
C LEU A 52 -12.45 25.23 2.36
N SER A 53 -13.77 25.46 2.32
CA SER A 53 -14.46 26.20 3.37
C SER A 53 -14.46 25.41 4.69
N VAL A 54 -14.78 26.10 5.79
CA VAL A 54 -14.91 25.44 7.10
C VAL A 54 -15.96 24.34 7.08
N GLU A 55 -17.08 24.54 6.40
CA GLU A 55 -18.15 23.55 6.25
C GLU A 55 -17.69 22.36 5.42
N GLN A 56 -17.02 22.59 4.29
CA GLN A 56 -16.44 21.52 3.47
C GLN A 56 -15.41 20.70 4.26
N GLY A 57 -14.55 21.36 5.05
CA GLY A 57 -13.57 20.68 5.91
C GLY A 57 -14.24 19.78 6.95
N ARG A 58 -15.35 20.22 7.53
CA ARG A 58 -16.13 19.41 8.48
C ARG A 58 -16.77 18.20 7.82
N GLN A 59 -17.37 18.39 6.65
CA GLN A 59 -17.94 17.30 5.86
C GLN A 59 -16.87 16.29 5.44
N LEU A 60 -15.71 16.76 4.99
CA LEU A 60 -14.58 15.91 4.62
C LEU A 60 -14.11 15.05 5.80
N GLN A 61 -13.97 15.64 7.00
CA GLN A 61 -13.60 14.88 8.19
C GLN A 61 -14.57 13.74 8.51
N ALA A 62 -15.87 13.98 8.35
CA ALA A 62 -16.89 12.94 8.58
C ALA A 62 -16.76 11.79 7.56
N ILE A 63 -16.59 12.11 6.28
CA ILE A 63 -16.38 11.16 5.18
C ILE A 63 -15.11 10.32 5.43
N GLU A 64 -14.03 10.96 5.83
CA GLU A 64 -12.75 10.29 6.10
C GLU A 64 -12.81 9.36 7.32
N ARG A 65 -13.50 9.77 8.39
CA ARG A 65 -13.69 8.90 9.56
C ARG A 65 -14.47 7.64 9.20
N GLU A 66 -15.55 7.78 8.45
CA GLU A 66 -16.35 6.64 8.01
C GLU A 66 -15.54 5.68 7.14
N PHE A 67 -14.82 6.22 6.17
CA PHE A 67 -13.96 5.40 5.30
C PHE A 67 -12.81 4.74 6.06
N SER A 68 -12.22 5.41 7.04
CA SER A 68 -11.14 4.85 7.88
C SER A 68 -11.58 3.56 8.59
N ILE A 69 -12.82 3.53 9.10
CA ILE A 69 -13.39 2.34 9.74
C ILE A 69 -13.54 1.20 8.73
N THR A 70 -14.14 1.48 7.60
CA THR A 70 -14.35 0.51 6.51
C THR A 70 -13.01 -0.04 6.00
N ARG A 71 -12.07 0.84 5.71
CA ARG A 71 -10.73 0.48 5.25
C ARG A 71 -10.00 -0.41 6.25
N SER A 72 -10.01 -0.07 7.53
CA SER A 72 -9.37 -0.88 8.57
C SER A 72 -9.96 -2.28 8.66
N ALA A 73 -11.28 -2.43 8.51
CA ALA A 73 -11.94 -3.73 8.47
C ALA A 73 -11.49 -4.56 7.26
N ARG A 74 -11.44 -3.96 6.07
CA ARG A 74 -10.96 -4.65 4.85
C ARG A 74 -9.49 -5.02 4.91
N GLU A 75 -8.64 -4.16 5.48
CA GLU A 75 -7.22 -4.47 5.69
C GLU A 75 -7.03 -5.65 6.66
N ALA A 76 -7.86 -5.78 7.68
CA ALA A 76 -7.87 -6.94 8.55
C ALA A 76 -8.29 -8.23 7.81
N GLU A 77 -9.33 -8.16 6.98
CA GLU A 77 -9.75 -9.29 6.14
C GLU A 77 -8.66 -9.70 5.14
N LEU A 78 -7.94 -8.75 4.54
CA LEU A 78 -6.81 -9.02 3.66
C LEU A 78 -5.68 -9.75 4.38
N ARG A 79 -5.35 -9.36 5.61
CA ARG A 79 -4.36 -10.07 6.42
C ARG A 79 -4.78 -11.51 6.69
N MET A 80 -6.06 -11.74 6.99
CA MET A 80 -6.61 -13.09 7.18
C MET A 80 -6.55 -13.91 5.88
N ALA A 81 -6.96 -13.33 4.75
CA ALA A 81 -6.90 -13.99 3.45
C ALA A 81 -5.46 -14.35 3.05
N ASN A 82 -4.48 -13.50 3.33
CA ASN A 82 -3.07 -13.81 3.13
C ASN A 82 -2.58 -14.93 4.04
N ALA A 83 -3.03 -14.99 5.28
CA ALA A 83 -2.69 -16.07 6.20
C ALA A 83 -3.29 -17.42 5.73
N GLU A 84 -4.52 -17.43 5.24
CA GLU A 84 -5.15 -18.59 4.61
C GLU A 84 -4.36 -19.08 3.40
N LEU A 85 -3.95 -18.17 2.53
CA LEU A 85 -3.14 -18.49 1.35
C LEU A 85 -1.79 -19.10 1.75
N ALA A 86 -1.10 -18.49 2.72
CA ALA A 86 0.16 -19.03 3.23
C ALA A 86 -0.01 -20.44 3.81
N GLY A 87 -1.06 -20.68 4.59
CA GLY A 87 -1.40 -21.98 5.13
C GLY A 87 -1.67 -23.02 4.03
N ALA A 88 -2.45 -22.66 3.02
CA ALA A 88 -2.77 -23.53 1.89
C ALA A 88 -1.51 -23.93 1.07
N ILE A 89 -0.62 -22.97 0.81
CA ILE A 89 0.65 -23.21 0.12
C ILE A 89 1.53 -24.16 0.96
N ASN A 90 1.67 -23.90 2.25
CA ASN A 90 2.52 -24.68 3.14
C ASN A 90 2.02 -26.12 3.37
N ALA A 91 0.74 -26.36 3.19
CA ALA A 91 0.15 -27.68 3.39
C ALA A 91 0.60 -28.71 2.32
N LYS A 92 0.73 -28.29 1.06
CA LYS A 92 1.00 -29.22 -0.05
C LYS A 92 2.12 -28.78 -0.99
N HIS A 93 2.57 -27.52 -0.95
CA HIS A 93 3.59 -26.92 -1.82
C HIS A 93 3.28 -27.07 -3.33
N GLU A 94 1.99 -27.01 -3.70
CA GLU A 94 1.50 -27.13 -5.07
C GLU A 94 0.26 -26.24 -5.26
N TYR A 95 -0.14 -25.99 -6.52
CA TYR A 95 -1.39 -25.30 -6.83
C TYR A 95 -2.59 -26.21 -6.60
N SER A 96 -2.99 -26.32 -5.35
CA SER A 96 -4.12 -27.15 -4.90
C SER A 96 -5.47 -26.41 -5.01
N PRO A 97 -6.61 -27.12 -4.91
CA PRO A 97 -7.93 -26.46 -4.80
C PRO A 97 -8.02 -25.48 -3.62
N GLU A 98 -7.36 -25.78 -2.49
CA GLU A 98 -7.31 -24.91 -1.31
C GLU A 98 -6.54 -23.61 -1.60
N VAL A 99 -5.44 -23.70 -2.35
CA VAL A 99 -4.68 -22.51 -2.81
C VAL A 99 -5.54 -21.66 -3.74
N ARG A 100 -6.25 -22.28 -4.69
CA ARG A 100 -7.15 -21.55 -5.60
C ARG A 100 -8.25 -20.81 -4.84
N ILE A 101 -8.90 -21.48 -3.90
CA ILE A 101 -9.96 -20.88 -3.06
C ILE A 101 -9.41 -19.71 -2.24
N ALA A 102 -8.23 -19.84 -1.66
CA ALA A 102 -7.58 -18.78 -0.90
C ALA A 102 -7.24 -17.55 -1.77
N ILE A 103 -6.80 -17.78 -3.02
CA ILE A 103 -6.57 -16.70 -4.00
C ILE A 103 -7.88 -15.99 -4.35
N GLU A 104 -8.95 -16.74 -4.61
CA GLU A 104 -10.27 -16.18 -4.92
C GLU A 104 -10.77 -15.32 -3.75
N HIS A 105 -10.65 -15.79 -2.51
CA HIS A 105 -11.01 -15.02 -1.33
C HIS A 105 -10.21 -13.71 -1.22
N PHE A 106 -8.90 -13.76 -1.43
CA PHE A 106 -8.06 -12.56 -1.46
C PHE A 106 -8.53 -11.55 -2.52
N HIS A 107 -8.82 -12.02 -3.74
CA HIS A 107 -9.32 -11.17 -4.82
C HIS A 107 -10.67 -10.53 -4.50
N ASP A 108 -11.58 -11.27 -3.86
CA ASP A 108 -12.88 -10.76 -3.47
C ASP A 108 -12.75 -9.61 -2.46
N VAL A 109 -11.91 -9.79 -1.44
CA VAL A 109 -11.65 -8.74 -0.43
C VAL A 109 -10.98 -7.51 -1.06
N MET A 110 -10.00 -7.72 -1.95
CA MET A 110 -9.36 -6.62 -2.71
C MET A 110 -10.38 -5.88 -3.58
N GLY A 111 -11.27 -6.59 -4.24
CA GLY A 111 -12.33 -6.01 -5.07
C GLY A 111 -13.30 -5.15 -4.26
N GLU A 112 -13.69 -5.60 -3.07
CA GLU A 112 -14.53 -4.82 -2.16
C GLU A 112 -13.81 -3.56 -1.67
N LEU A 113 -12.54 -3.65 -1.27
CA LEU A 113 -11.75 -2.48 -0.89
C LEU A 113 -11.65 -1.46 -2.03
N GLN A 114 -11.45 -1.92 -3.26
CA GLN A 114 -11.40 -1.05 -4.44
C GLN A 114 -12.72 -0.32 -4.67
N LYS A 115 -13.85 -1.03 -4.58
CA LYS A 115 -15.18 -0.41 -4.70
C LYS A 115 -15.41 0.65 -3.63
N GLU A 116 -15.14 0.33 -2.38
CA GLU A 116 -15.31 1.23 -1.25
C GLU A 116 -14.41 2.47 -1.38
N THR A 117 -13.20 2.29 -1.90
CA THR A 117 -12.27 3.40 -2.20
C THR A 117 -12.83 4.31 -3.28
N VAL A 118 -13.37 3.77 -4.35
CA VAL A 118 -14.02 4.57 -5.42
C VAL A 118 -15.23 5.33 -4.89
N VAL A 119 -16.08 4.68 -4.09
CA VAL A 119 -17.22 5.35 -3.45
C VAL A 119 -16.76 6.49 -2.55
N HIS A 120 -15.70 6.29 -1.75
CA HIS A 120 -15.10 7.33 -0.92
C HIS A 120 -14.60 8.54 -1.74
N ILE A 121 -13.91 8.29 -2.86
CA ILE A 121 -13.47 9.33 -3.79
C ILE A 121 -14.66 10.14 -4.31
N LEU A 122 -15.74 9.48 -4.70
CA LEU A 122 -16.94 10.15 -5.18
C LEU A 122 -17.67 10.92 -4.08
N GLN A 123 -17.68 10.45 -2.86
CA GLN A 123 -18.19 11.19 -1.70
C GLN A 123 -17.38 12.46 -1.43
N MET A 124 -16.06 12.40 -1.48
CA MET A 124 -15.20 13.57 -1.36
C MET A 124 -15.49 14.59 -2.47
N ARG A 125 -15.65 14.12 -3.70
CA ARG A 125 -15.98 14.98 -4.84
C ARG A 125 -17.31 15.70 -4.65
N ALA A 126 -18.30 15.03 -4.08
CA ALA A 126 -19.67 15.56 -3.94
C ALA A 126 -19.78 16.80 -3.05
N ILE A 127 -18.82 17.03 -2.16
CA ILE A 127 -18.81 18.23 -1.29
C ILE A 127 -18.13 19.45 -1.94
N LEU A 128 -17.57 19.30 -3.13
CA LEU A 128 -16.78 20.32 -3.81
C LEU A 128 -17.64 21.24 -4.69
N THR A 129 -17.20 22.48 -4.86
CA THR A 129 -17.73 23.35 -5.90
C THR A 129 -17.34 22.83 -7.29
N PRO A 130 -18.02 23.27 -8.38
CA PRO A 130 -17.64 22.85 -9.74
C PRO A 130 -16.18 23.12 -10.09
N GLU A 131 -15.64 24.25 -9.65
CA GLU A 131 -14.25 24.64 -9.89
C GLU A 131 -13.27 23.73 -9.13
N GLN A 132 -13.56 23.45 -7.86
CA GLN A 132 -12.78 22.53 -7.05
C GLN A 132 -12.87 21.09 -7.60
N ALA A 133 -14.06 20.67 -8.02
CA ALA A 133 -14.27 19.35 -8.60
C ALA A 133 -13.46 19.13 -9.88
N ALA A 134 -13.32 20.14 -10.75
CA ALA A 134 -12.51 20.05 -11.96
C ALA A 134 -11.02 19.82 -11.63
N ILE A 135 -10.51 20.48 -10.60
CA ILE A 135 -9.12 20.29 -10.14
C ILE A 135 -8.95 18.91 -9.51
N PHE A 136 -9.91 18.50 -8.70
CA PHE A 136 -9.95 17.18 -8.06
C PHE A 136 -9.98 16.03 -9.08
N ASP A 137 -10.86 16.12 -10.09
CA ASP A 137 -11.00 15.10 -11.14
C ASP A 137 -9.70 14.90 -11.91
N ARG A 138 -8.98 15.98 -12.18
CA ARG A 138 -7.66 15.92 -12.83
C ARG A 138 -6.65 15.17 -11.98
N ARG A 139 -6.59 15.47 -10.68
CA ARG A 139 -5.68 14.79 -9.76
C ARG A 139 -6.02 13.31 -9.60
N VAL A 140 -7.30 12.95 -9.52
CA VAL A 140 -7.74 11.55 -9.49
C VAL A 140 -7.33 10.80 -10.75
N SER A 141 -7.53 11.40 -11.92
CA SER A 141 -7.11 10.80 -13.20
C SER A 141 -5.60 10.59 -13.27
N GLU A 142 -4.81 11.56 -12.83
CA GLU A 142 -3.36 11.44 -12.74
C GLU A 142 -2.94 10.29 -11.82
N ALA A 143 -3.52 10.20 -10.62
CA ALA A 143 -3.21 9.15 -9.66
C ALA A 143 -3.54 7.74 -10.18
N LEU A 144 -4.62 7.59 -10.95
CA LEU A 144 -5.02 6.31 -11.53
C LEU A 144 -4.19 5.91 -12.75
N THR A 145 -3.51 6.85 -13.40
CA THR A 145 -2.78 6.60 -14.66
C THR A 145 -1.26 6.71 -14.52
N GLU A 146 -0.74 7.13 -13.39
CA GLU A 146 0.71 7.29 -13.15
C GLU A 146 1.48 5.98 -13.28
N ASP A 147 0.93 4.89 -12.77
CA ASP A 147 1.56 3.56 -12.83
C ASP A 147 1.48 2.90 -14.23
N ALA A 148 0.82 3.55 -15.18
CA ALA A 148 0.68 3.06 -16.56
C ALA A 148 1.79 3.55 -17.51
N LYS A 149 2.78 4.33 -17.00
CA LYS A 149 3.96 4.81 -17.73
C LYS A 149 5.21 4.12 -17.26
#